data_2d6afaa61f95775052a938c3746329af
#
_entry.id   2d6afaa61f95775052a938c3746329af
#
_cell.length_a   1.000
_cell.length_b   1.000
_cell.length_c   1.000
_cell.angle_alpha   90.00
_cell.angle_beta   90.00
_cell.angle_gamma   90.00
#
_symmetry.space_group_name_H-M   'P 1'
#
loop_
_entity.id
_entity.type
_entity.pdbx_description
1 polymer ?
#
loop_
_entity_poly.entity_id
_entity_poly.type
_entity_poly.pdbx_seq_one_letter_code
_entity_poly.pdbx_strand_id
1 'polypeptide(L)'
;MLFRSVIKLPDAVPPAVYHSFAALIPSAFAMFFAFAIYLIFSLTEFQYAQTFIYKVLQAPLMGFGQSVFFEPLYQFLSTLFWFFGINGPAVTNTVFNPIHLILTNENLEAFKAGQPLPNIFTGPFGDFFGNFGGGGSTLSLVFLMVFLAKSERMKKLGRLALIPGIFGINEMVTFGLPVVLNPIIVIPFLLTPLV
;
A
#
# COMPACT_ATOMS: atom_id res chain seq x y z
N MET A 1 8.78 20.24 11.85
CA MET A 1 10.15 20.84 11.88
C MET A 1 11.02 20.12 12.91
N LEU A 2 11.12 18.83 12.85
CA LEU A 2 11.92 17.99 13.76
C LEU A 2 13.02 17.36 12.91
N PHE A 3 14.27 17.52 13.34
CA PHE A 3 15.54 17.07 12.75
C PHE A 3 16.19 18.02 11.72
N ARG A 4 16.73 19.14 12.21
CA ARG A 4 17.77 19.89 11.52
C ARG A 4 19.17 19.46 12.01
N SER A 5 19.48 18.18 11.95
CA SER A 5 20.86 17.73 12.05
C SER A 5 21.47 17.75 10.63
N VAL A 6 21.84 18.94 10.17
CA VAL A 6 22.38 19.14 8.81
C VAL A 6 23.79 19.66 8.93
N ILE A 7 24.73 19.07 8.18
CA ILE A 7 26.07 19.62 8.03
C ILE A 7 25.95 20.93 7.25
N LYS A 8 26.30 22.05 7.88
CA LYS A 8 26.33 23.36 7.20
C LYS A 8 27.66 23.50 6.49
N LEU A 9 27.64 23.64 5.18
CA LEU A 9 28.78 23.94 4.34
C LEU A 9 28.81 25.44 4.01
N PRO A 10 29.97 26.02 3.67
CA PRO A 10 30.09 27.42 3.20
C PRO A 10 29.25 27.68 1.95
N ASP A 11 28.77 28.90 1.78
CA ASP A 11 27.90 29.31 0.67
C ASP A 11 28.54 29.16 -0.73
N ALA A 12 29.86 29.01 -0.80
CA ALA A 12 30.61 28.79 -2.04
C ALA A 12 30.48 27.36 -2.60
N VAL A 13 29.81 26.42 -1.86
CA VAL A 13 29.70 25.03 -2.29
C VAL A 13 28.51 24.86 -3.25
N PRO A 14 28.68 24.16 -4.40
CA PRO A 14 27.60 23.91 -5.33
C PRO A 14 26.41 23.22 -4.65
N PRO A 15 25.13 23.58 -4.99
CA PRO A 15 23.94 23.05 -4.34
C PRO A 15 23.84 21.52 -4.33
N ALA A 16 24.26 20.85 -5.41
CA ALA A 16 24.26 19.39 -5.49
C ALA A 16 25.17 18.75 -4.44
N VAL A 17 26.36 19.33 -4.23
CA VAL A 17 27.31 18.85 -3.22
C VAL A 17 26.75 19.12 -1.81
N TYR A 18 26.18 20.32 -1.58
CA TYR A 18 25.52 20.65 -0.31
C TYR A 18 24.43 19.63 0.07
N HIS A 19 23.54 19.30 -0.87
CA HIS A 19 22.46 18.32 -0.63
C HIS A 19 22.99 16.92 -0.33
N SER A 20 24.06 16.50 -1.00
CA SER A 20 24.69 15.20 -0.74
C SER A 20 25.26 15.13 0.69
N PHE A 21 25.98 16.16 1.14
CA PHE A 21 26.51 16.22 2.49
C PHE A 21 25.41 16.41 3.55
N ALA A 22 24.36 17.16 3.25
CA ALA A 22 23.23 17.34 4.15
C ALA A 22 22.48 16.02 4.40
N ALA A 23 22.49 15.11 3.43
CA ALA A 23 21.84 13.79 3.54
C ALA A 23 22.67 12.77 4.34
N LEU A 24 23.98 13.00 4.57
CA LEU A 24 24.85 12.01 5.24
C LEU A 24 24.39 11.66 6.66
N ILE A 25 24.05 12.66 7.47
CA ILE A 25 23.62 12.42 8.86
C ILE A 25 22.28 11.65 8.89
N PRO A 26 21.21 12.08 8.18
CA PRO A 26 19.97 11.31 8.10
C PRO A 26 20.19 9.89 7.56
N SER A 27 21.04 9.70 6.56
CA SER A 27 21.35 8.40 5.99
C SER A 27 22.08 7.49 6.98
N ALA A 28 23.04 8.05 7.75
CA ALA A 28 23.74 7.32 8.79
C ALA A 28 22.78 6.85 9.90
N PHE A 29 21.84 7.70 10.32
CA PHE A 29 20.79 7.30 11.26
C PHE A 29 19.88 6.22 10.70
N ALA A 30 19.46 6.32 9.43
CA ALA A 30 18.63 5.30 8.78
C ALA A 30 19.36 3.95 8.70
N MET A 31 20.63 3.94 8.31
CA MET A 31 21.45 2.74 8.30
C MET A 31 21.67 2.15 9.68
N PHE A 32 21.94 3.00 10.69
CA PHE A 32 22.07 2.55 12.08
C PHE A 32 20.78 1.92 12.59
N PHE A 33 19.63 2.53 12.29
CA PHE A 33 18.33 2.00 12.67
C PHE A 33 18.05 0.64 11.99
N ALA A 34 18.31 0.53 10.68
CA ALA A 34 18.17 -0.72 9.95
C ALA A 34 19.10 -1.81 10.50
N PHE A 35 20.34 -1.44 10.85
CA PHE A 35 21.31 -2.36 11.47
C PHE A 35 20.87 -2.79 12.88
N ALA A 36 20.31 -1.87 13.68
CA ALA A 36 19.75 -2.20 14.99
C ALA A 36 18.59 -3.21 14.88
N ILE A 37 17.68 -3.02 13.90
CA ILE A 37 16.62 -3.99 13.61
C ILE A 37 17.24 -5.36 13.25
N TYR A 38 18.23 -5.37 12.35
CA TYR A 38 18.93 -6.62 12.01
C TYR A 38 19.53 -7.31 13.24
N LEU A 39 20.23 -6.57 14.10
CA LEU A 39 20.80 -7.13 15.33
C LEU A 39 19.74 -7.71 16.26
N ILE A 40 18.63 -7.01 16.43
CA ILE A 40 17.51 -7.48 17.26
C ILE A 40 17.03 -8.85 16.73
N PHE A 41 16.75 -8.95 15.42
CA PHE A 41 16.29 -10.21 14.84
C PHE A 41 17.35 -11.31 14.84
N SER A 42 18.64 -10.98 14.68
CA SER A 42 19.73 -11.94 14.72
C SER A 42 19.89 -12.62 16.09
N LEU A 43 19.43 -11.97 17.17
CA LEU A 43 19.41 -12.52 18.53
C LEU A 43 18.15 -13.36 18.82
N THR A 44 17.21 -13.42 17.89
CA THR A 44 15.99 -14.23 18.01
C THR A 44 16.12 -15.54 17.24
N GLU A 45 15.20 -16.48 17.49
CA GLU A 45 15.10 -17.73 16.70
C GLU A 45 14.76 -17.50 15.21
N PHE A 46 14.32 -16.30 14.85
CA PHE A 46 13.97 -15.95 13.47
C PHE A 46 15.17 -15.56 12.63
N GLN A 47 16.28 -15.11 13.22
CA GLN A 47 17.51 -14.62 12.58
C GLN A 47 17.35 -13.40 11.67
N TYR A 48 16.23 -13.28 10.95
CA TYR A 48 15.90 -12.18 10.03
C TYR A 48 14.44 -11.73 10.20
N ALA A 49 14.17 -10.44 9.95
CA ALA A 49 12.82 -9.88 9.96
C ALA A 49 11.89 -10.59 8.94
N GLN A 50 12.44 -10.98 7.77
CA GLN A 50 11.69 -11.72 6.75
C GLN A 50 11.22 -13.08 7.25
N THR A 51 12.08 -13.82 7.98
CA THR A 51 11.72 -15.12 8.57
C THR A 51 10.64 -14.97 9.62
N PHE A 52 10.69 -13.91 10.42
CA PHE A 52 9.62 -13.56 11.36
C PHE A 52 8.28 -13.31 10.65
N ILE A 53 8.28 -12.44 9.62
CA ILE A 53 7.07 -12.14 8.83
C ILE A 53 6.52 -13.43 8.22
N TYR A 54 7.38 -14.27 7.63
CA TYR A 54 6.95 -15.54 7.06
C TYR A 54 6.32 -16.46 8.10
N LYS A 55 7.02 -16.78 9.19
CA LYS A 55 6.55 -17.75 10.18
C LYS A 55 5.33 -17.27 10.97
N VAL A 56 5.29 -16.00 11.33
CA VAL A 56 4.27 -15.45 12.23
C VAL A 56 3.05 -14.95 11.49
N LEU A 57 3.22 -14.37 10.30
CA LEU A 57 2.12 -13.74 9.56
C LEU A 57 1.73 -14.56 8.32
N GLN A 58 2.67 -14.90 7.44
CA GLN A 58 2.33 -15.54 6.17
C GLN A 58 1.92 -17.01 6.34
N ALA A 59 2.68 -17.81 7.09
CA ALA A 59 2.40 -19.25 7.21
C ALA A 59 1.00 -19.55 7.79
N PRO A 60 0.50 -18.87 8.84
CA PRO A 60 -0.88 -19.02 9.28
C PRO A 60 -1.91 -18.59 8.24
N LEU A 61 -1.62 -17.53 7.47
CA LEU A 61 -2.53 -17.00 6.45
C LEU A 61 -2.57 -17.85 5.17
N MET A 62 -1.54 -18.66 4.89
CA MET A 62 -1.56 -19.56 3.72
C MET A 62 -2.74 -20.51 3.74
N GLY A 63 -3.06 -21.11 4.90
CA GLY A 63 -4.25 -21.94 5.05
C GLY A 63 -5.57 -21.18 4.92
N PHE A 64 -5.55 -19.87 5.10
CA PHE A 64 -6.69 -18.97 4.97
C PHE A 64 -6.85 -18.40 3.55
N GLY A 65 -5.81 -18.51 2.70
CA GLY A 65 -5.76 -17.91 1.37
C GLY A 65 -6.86 -18.33 0.41
N GLN A 66 -7.44 -19.55 0.59
CA GLN A 66 -8.57 -20.03 -0.19
C GLN A 66 -9.94 -19.63 0.41
N SER A 67 -9.94 -19.00 1.59
CA SER A 67 -11.16 -18.54 2.24
C SER A 67 -11.75 -17.32 1.54
N VAL A 68 -13.09 -17.25 1.49
CA VAL A 68 -13.83 -16.08 1.00
C VAL A 68 -13.49 -14.79 1.75
N PHE A 69 -12.98 -14.90 2.97
CA PHE A 69 -12.59 -13.73 3.80
C PHE A 69 -11.17 -13.25 3.55
N PHE A 70 -10.37 -13.94 2.75
CA PHE A 70 -8.97 -13.60 2.53
C PHE A 70 -8.82 -12.25 1.82
N GLU A 71 -9.49 -12.08 0.68
CA GLU A 71 -9.44 -10.83 -0.07
C GLU A 71 -10.10 -9.66 0.67
N PRO A 72 -11.29 -9.79 1.27
CA PRO A 72 -11.84 -8.75 2.14
C PRO A 72 -10.90 -8.31 3.27
N LEU A 73 -10.19 -9.24 3.91
CA LEU A 73 -9.21 -8.90 4.94
C LEU A 73 -8.04 -8.08 4.37
N TYR A 74 -7.51 -8.48 3.23
CA TYR A 74 -6.46 -7.72 2.53
C TYR A 74 -6.92 -6.31 2.19
N GLN A 75 -8.09 -6.18 1.57
CA GLN A 75 -8.65 -4.89 1.16
C GLN A 75 -8.95 -3.99 2.37
N PHE A 76 -9.52 -4.55 3.43
CA PHE A 76 -9.77 -3.81 4.66
C PHE A 76 -8.48 -3.28 5.29
N LEU A 77 -7.47 -4.12 5.47
CA LEU A 77 -6.19 -3.71 6.04
C LEU A 77 -5.48 -2.68 5.17
N SER A 78 -5.44 -2.91 3.86
CA SER A 78 -4.84 -1.98 2.90
C SER A 78 -5.51 -0.61 2.96
N THR A 79 -6.84 -0.56 2.95
CA THR A 79 -7.60 0.68 3.05
C THR A 79 -7.46 1.36 4.42
N LEU A 80 -7.36 0.56 5.49
CA LEU A 80 -7.10 1.06 6.84
C LEU A 80 -5.74 1.78 6.93
N PHE A 81 -4.68 1.22 6.35
CA PHE A 81 -3.39 1.92 6.27
C PHE A 81 -3.49 3.22 5.46
N TRP A 82 -4.20 3.21 4.33
CA TRP A 82 -4.47 4.43 3.57
C TRP A 82 -5.21 5.48 4.40
N PHE A 83 -6.16 5.07 5.24
CA PHE A 83 -6.86 5.99 6.13
C PHE A 83 -5.91 6.68 7.13
N PHE A 84 -4.87 6.00 7.57
CA PHE A 84 -3.81 6.60 8.39
C PHE A 84 -2.74 7.35 7.58
N GLY A 85 -2.90 7.48 6.27
CA GLY A 85 -1.94 8.18 5.40
C GLY A 85 -0.71 7.35 5.02
N ILE A 86 -0.75 6.05 5.26
CA ILE A 86 0.31 5.09 4.89
C ILE A 86 -0.14 4.39 3.61
N ASN A 87 0.77 4.21 2.65
CA ASN A 87 0.44 3.46 1.43
C ASN A 87 0.09 2.00 1.81
N GLY A 88 -1.20 1.68 1.74
CA GLY A 88 -1.74 0.39 2.20
C GLY A 88 -1.11 -0.80 1.49
N PRO A 89 -1.16 -0.89 0.14
CA PRO A 89 -0.52 -1.97 -0.60
C PRO A 89 0.96 -2.13 -0.31
N ALA A 90 1.71 -1.05 -0.08
CA ALA A 90 3.13 -1.15 0.26
C ALA A 90 3.38 -1.92 1.56
N VAL A 91 2.44 -1.86 2.51
CA VAL A 91 2.51 -2.61 3.76
C VAL A 91 1.91 -4.00 3.60
N THR A 92 0.67 -4.09 3.16
CA THR A 92 -0.08 -5.36 3.14
C THR A 92 0.50 -6.36 2.14
N ASN A 93 1.03 -5.92 1.00
CA ASN A 93 1.66 -6.80 0.02
C ASN A 93 2.88 -7.54 0.58
N THR A 94 3.55 -7.02 1.60
CA THR A 94 4.64 -7.74 2.26
C THR A 94 4.18 -9.10 2.82
N VAL A 95 2.93 -9.17 3.27
CA VAL A 95 2.33 -10.39 3.84
C VAL A 95 1.50 -11.15 2.82
N PHE A 96 0.63 -10.47 2.08
CA PHE A 96 -0.39 -11.09 1.23
C PHE A 96 0.11 -11.46 -0.17
N ASN A 97 1.02 -10.69 -0.77
CA ASN A 97 1.48 -10.93 -2.13
C ASN A 97 2.13 -12.30 -2.33
N PRO A 98 2.99 -12.83 -1.43
CA PRO A 98 3.49 -14.19 -1.58
C PRO A 98 2.39 -15.25 -1.63
N ILE A 99 1.29 -15.06 -0.86
CA ILE A 99 0.14 -15.97 -0.86
C ILE A 99 -0.61 -15.85 -2.19
N HIS A 100 -0.91 -14.64 -2.66
CA HIS A 100 -1.51 -14.40 -3.97
C HIS A 100 -0.72 -15.04 -5.10
N LEU A 101 0.63 -14.99 -5.05
CA LEU A 101 1.50 -15.63 -6.05
C LEU A 101 1.37 -17.15 -6.02
N ILE A 102 1.29 -17.77 -4.85
CA ILE A 102 1.10 -19.22 -4.72
C ILE A 102 -0.25 -19.61 -5.35
N LEU A 103 -1.33 -18.96 -4.95
CA LEU A 103 -2.68 -19.22 -5.47
C LEU A 103 -2.77 -19.00 -6.99
N THR A 104 -2.09 -17.98 -7.50
CA THR A 104 -2.01 -17.70 -8.94
C THR A 104 -1.24 -18.78 -9.69
N ASN A 105 -0.12 -19.27 -9.12
CA ASN A 105 0.67 -20.34 -9.73
C ASN A 105 -0.07 -21.69 -9.71
N GLU A 106 -0.80 -22.01 -8.64
CA GLU A 106 -1.66 -23.19 -8.61
C GLU A 106 -2.71 -23.16 -9.72
N ASN A 107 -3.34 -21.98 -9.95
CA ASN A 107 -4.27 -21.79 -11.06
C ASN A 107 -3.58 -21.97 -12.42
N LEU A 108 -2.36 -21.46 -12.59
CA LEU A 108 -1.61 -21.61 -13.83
C LEU A 108 -1.28 -23.08 -14.12
N GLU A 109 -0.86 -23.84 -13.13
CA GLU A 109 -0.58 -25.27 -13.29
C GLU A 109 -1.87 -26.08 -13.60
N ALA A 110 -2.98 -25.78 -12.90
CA ALA A 110 -4.27 -26.38 -13.20
C ALA A 110 -4.72 -26.07 -14.63
N PHE A 111 -4.58 -24.83 -15.09
CA PHE A 111 -4.89 -24.40 -16.44
C PHE A 111 -4.07 -25.18 -17.49
N LYS A 112 -2.76 -25.29 -17.30
CA LYS A 112 -1.87 -26.06 -18.20
C LYS A 112 -2.25 -27.54 -18.26
N ALA A 113 -2.73 -28.09 -17.14
CA ALA A 113 -3.19 -29.48 -17.04
C ALA A 113 -4.63 -29.69 -17.56
N GLY A 114 -5.33 -28.66 -18.03
CA GLY A 114 -6.72 -28.70 -18.45
C GLY A 114 -7.69 -28.97 -17.29
N GLN A 115 -7.31 -28.67 -16.07
CA GLN A 115 -8.10 -28.84 -14.86
C GLN A 115 -8.87 -27.54 -14.51
N PRO A 116 -9.99 -27.62 -13.77
CA PRO A 116 -10.66 -26.45 -13.21
C PRO A 116 -9.72 -25.65 -12.30
N LEU A 117 -9.83 -24.32 -12.33
CA LEU A 117 -9.03 -23.44 -11.49
C LEU A 117 -9.42 -23.57 -10.02
N PRO A 118 -8.51 -23.94 -9.11
CA PRO A 118 -8.84 -24.18 -7.70
C PRO A 118 -9.05 -22.90 -6.89
N ASN A 119 -8.47 -21.76 -7.30
CA ASN A 119 -8.44 -20.55 -6.49
C ASN A 119 -9.17 -19.40 -7.18
N ILE A 120 -10.06 -18.71 -6.46
CA ILE A 120 -10.76 -17.50 -6.93
C ILE A 120 -9.95 -16.27 -6.55
N PHE A 121 -9.54 -16.16 -5.27
CA PHE A 121 -8.90 -14.98 -4.70
C PHE A 121 -7.40 -14.95 -4.99
N THR A 122 -7.07 -14.57 -6.21
CA THR A 122 -5.68 -14.38 -6.69
C THR A 122 -5.34 -12.91 -6.77
N GLY A 123 -4.05 -12.56 -6.95
CA GLY A 123 -3.63 -11.17 -7.13
C GLY A 123 -4.44 -10.43 -8.21
N PRO A 124 -4.53 -10.96 -9.45
CA PRO A 124 -5.37 -10.36 -10.50
C PRO A 124 -6.83 -10.16 -10.11
N PHE A 125 -7.43 -11.05 -9.32
CA PHE A 125 -8.81 -10.87 -8.84
C PHE A 125 -8.90 -9.62 -7.94
N GLY A 126 -7.99 -9.47 -6.96
CA GLY A 126 -7.95 -8.31 -6.08
C GLY A 126 -7.72 -7.00 -6.84
N ASP A 127 -6.83 -7.01 -7.83
CA ASP A 127 -6.54 -5.83 -8.65
C ASP A 127 -7.76 -5.38 -9.47
N PHE A 128 -8.53 -6.32 -10.05
CA PHE A 128 -9.68 -5.98 -10.88
C PHE A 128 -10.95 -5.66 -10.08
N PHE A 129 -11.19 -6.34 -8.99
CA PHE A 129 -12.46 -6.22 -8.25
C PHE A 129 -12.32 -5.45 -6.94
N GLY A 130 -11.23 -5.62 -6.20
CA GLY A 130 -11.03 -4.96 -4.91
C GLY A 130 -10.45 -3.57 -5.01
N ASN A 131 -9.54 -3.33 -5.98
CA ASN A 131 -8.80 -2.06 -6.12
C ASN A 131 -9.32 -1.16 -7.25
N PHE A 132 -10.63 -1.14 -7.50
CA PHE A 132 -11.21 -0.34 -8.58
C PHE A 132 -10.98 1.18 -8.39
N GLY A 133 -9.94 1.68 -9.01
CA GLY A 133 -9.47 3.06 -8.83
C GLY A 133 -8.54 3.27 -7.64
N GLY A 134 -7.88 2.22 -7.18
CA GLY A 134 -6.93 2.23 -6.06
C GLY A 134 -7.58 1.98 -4.71
N GLY A 135 -6.79 2.08 -3.64
CA GLY A 135 -7.25 1.81 -2.29
C GLY A 135 -8.52 2.57 -1.91
N GLY A 136 -9.49 1.87 -1.36
CA GLY A 136 -10.81 2.40 -1.06
C GLY A 136 -11.77 2.45 -2.25
N SER A 137 -11.43 1.81 -3.39
CA SER A 137 -12.24 1.77 -4.62
C SER A 137 -12.72 3.16 -5.06
N THR A 138 -11.79 4.12 -5.05
CA THR A 138 -12.09 5.56 -5.15
C THR A 138 -12.54 6.03 -6.54
N LEU A 139 -12.50 5.20 -7.58
CA LEU A 139 -12.89 5.62 -8.94
C LEU A 139 -14.35 6.05 -9.01
N SER A 140 -15.24 5.36 -8.32
CA SER A 140 -16.66 5.75 -8.22
C SER A 140 -16.83 7.15 -7.62
N LEU A 141 -16.07 7.46 -6.56
CA LEU A 141 -16.03 8.80 -5.96
C LEU A 141 -15.50 9.84 -6.96
N VAL A 142 -14.47 9.51 -7.75
CA VAL A 142 -13.93 10.39 -8.79
C VAL A 142 -14.99 10.70 -9.84
N PHE A 143 -15.77 9.72 -10.29
CA PHE A 143 -16.91 9.98 -11.21
C PHE A 143 -17.94 10.92 -10.59
N LEU A 144 -18.32 10.71 -9.32
CA LEU A 144 -19.23 11.62 -8.62
C LEU A 144 -18.67 13.05 -8.54
N MET A 145 -17.36 13.18 -8.29
CA MET A 145 -16.68 14.48 -8.24
C MET A 145 -16.69 15.18 -9.59
N VAL A 146 -16.48 14.46 -10.69
CA VAL A 146 -16.46 15.05 -12.05
C VAL A 146 -17.85 15.47 -12.51
N PHE A 147 -18.85 14.60 -12.34
CA PHE A 147 -20.15 14.76 -12.99
C PHE A 147 -21.23 15.35 -12.07
N LEU A 148 -21.20 15.06 -10.78
CA LEU A 148 -22.29 15.42 -9.86
C LEU A 148 -21.91 16.45 -8.79
N ALA A 149 -20.62 16.71 -8.55
CA ALA A 149 -20.22 17.69 -7.55
C ALA A 149 -20.71 19.10 -7.93
N LYS A 150 -21.20 19.84 -6.94
CA LYS A 150 -21.59 21.25 -7.11
C LYS A 150 -20.39 22.20 -6.96
N SER A 151 -19.39 21.81 -6.18
CA SER A 151 -18.19 22.61 -5.92
C SER A 151 -17.21 22.55 -7.10
N GLU A 152 -16.79 23.71 -7.61
CA GLU A 152 -15.78 23.79 -8.67
C GLU A 152 -14.43 23.21 -8.24
N ARG A 153 -14.08 23.33 -6.95
CA ARG A 153 -12.88 22.70 -6.39
C ARG A 153 -12.94 21.18 -6.54
N MET A 154 -14.09 20.59 -6.20
CA MET A 154 -14.29 19.13 -6.28
C MET A 154 -14.27 18.65 -7.73
N LYS A 155 -14.91 19.38 -8.66
CA LYS A 155 -14.86 19.06 -10.09
C LYS A 155 -13.44 19.09 -10.65
N LYS A 156 -12.66 20.14 -10.30
CA LYS A 156 -11.26 20.26 -10.75
C LYS A 156 -10.42 19.10 -10.21
N LEU A 157 -10.55 18.78 -8.93
CA LEU A 157 -9.84 17.66 -8.33
C LEU A 157 -10.24 16.32 -8.99
N GLY A 158 -11.54 16.10 -9.20
CA GLY A 158 -12.05 14.91 -9.89
C GLY A 158 -11.49 14.76 -11.30
N ARG A 159 -11.44 15.84 -12.08
CA ARG A 159 -10.86 15.82 -13.43
C ARG A 159 -9.35 15.46 -13.43
N LEU A 160 -8.60 15.98 -12.47
CA LEU A 160 -7.19 15.66 -12.30
C LEU A 160 -6.98 14.20 -11.87
N ALA A 161 -7.87 13.70 -11.00
CA ALA A 161 -7.79 12.34 -10.46
C ALA A 161 -8.34 11.26 -11.42
N LEU A 162 -9.10 11.64 -12.47
CA LEU A 162 -9.81 10.69 -13.33
C LEU A 162 -8.85 9.74 -14.06
N ILE A 163 -7.87 10.30 -14.77
CA ILE A 163 -6.92 9.48 -15.53
C ILE A 163 -6.06 8.62 -14.61
N PRO A 164 -5.38 9.15 -13.57
CA PRO A 164 -4.68 8.33 -12.61
C PRO A 164 -5.57 7.27 -11.95
N GLY A 165 -6.81 7.62 -11.59
CA GLY A 165 -7.76 6.72 -10.95
C GLY A 165 -8.14 5.50 -11.80
N ILE A 166 -8.23 5.65 -13.12
CA ILE A 166 -8.46 4.52 -14.05
C ILE A 166 -7.31 3.50 -13.95
N PHE A 167 -6.10 3.96 -13.68
CA PHE A 167 -4.92 3.10 -13.50
C PHE A 167 -4.67 2.70 -12.03
N GLY A 168 -5.64 2.88 -11.14
CA GLY A 168 -5.52 2.49 -9.74
C GLY A 168 -4.70 3.45 -8.86
N ILE A 169 -4.38 4.66 -9.35
CA ILE A 169 -3.61 5.66 -8.61
C ILE A 169 -4.59 6.62 -7.92
N ASN A 170 -4.74 6.50 -6.61
CA ASN A 170 -5.73 7.24 -5.82
C ASN A 170 -5.16 8.33 -4.90
N GLU A 171 -3.86 8.58 -4.94
CA GLU A 171 -3.20 9.58 -4.09
C GLU A 171 -3.78 10.98 -4.25
N MET A 172 -4.18 11.35 -5.47
CA MET A 172 -4.83 12.63 -5.72
C MET A 172 -6.16 12.79 -4.98
N VAL A 173 -6.90 11.69 -4.82
CA VAL A 173 -8.16 11.68 -4.05
C VAL A 173 -7.84 11.63 -2.56
N THR A 174 -6.99 10.71 -2.14
CA THR A 174 -6.68 10.46 -0.72
C THR A 174 -6.11 11.70 -0.03
N PHE A 175 -5.25 12.45 -0.71
CA PHE A 175 -4.62 13.66 -0.16
C PHE A 175 -5.28 14.96 -0.62
N GLY A 176 -5.88 15.00 -1.80
CA GLY A 176 -6.55 16.19 -2.32
C GLY A 176 -7.95 16.41 -1.76
N LEU A 177 -8.72 15.35 -1.58
CA LEU A 177 -9.88 15.30 -0.70
C LEU A 177 -9.37 14.80 0.64
N PRO A 178 -9.53 15.52 1.77
CA PRO A 178 -8.95 15.10 3.04
C PRO A 178 -9.62 13.81 3.54
N VAL A 179 -9.20 12.66 3.01
CA VAL A 179 -9.67 11.33 3.40
C VAL A 179 -8.93 10.86 4.65
N VAL A 180 -7.62 11.16 4.72
CA VAL A 180 -6.76 10.75 5.83
C VAL A 180 -7.30 11.30 7.14
N LEU A 181 -7.53 10.40 8.10
CA LEU A 181 -8.05 10.67 9.45
C LEU A 181 -9.39 11.43 9.47
N ASN A 182 -10.18 11.37 8.40
CA ASN A 182 -11.47 12.03 8.31
C ASN A 182 -12.58 11.11 8.84
N PRO A 183 -13.20 11.42 10.00
CA PRO A 183 -14.19 10.55 10.62
C PRO A 183 -15.49 10.43 9.81
N ILE A 184 -15.78 11.37 8.90
CA ILE A 184 -16.98 11.34 8.06
C ILE A 184 -16.82 10.32 6.93
N ILE A 185 -15.60 10.19 6.39
CA ILE A 185 -15.32 9.37 5.22
C ILE A 185 -14.85 7.96 5.61
N VAL A 186 -14.42 7.74 6.84
CA VAL A 186 -13.82 6.47 7.27
C VAL A 186 -14.69 5.25 6.96
N ILE A 187 -15.97 5.30 7.29
CA ILE A 187 -16.87 4.16 7.11
C ILE A 187 -17.03 3.80 5.64
N PRO A 188 -17.48 4.72 4.73
CA PRO A 188 -17.58 4.38 3.32
C PRO A 188 -16.22 4.03 2.71
N PHE A 189 -15.14 4.68 3.10
CA PHE A 189 -13.80 4.41 2.56
C PHE A 189 -13.31 2.99 2.89
N LEU A 190 -13.55 2.51 4.12
CA LEU A 190 -13.18 1.16 4.53
C LEU A 190 -14.09 0.07 3.96
N LEU A 191 -15.38 0.36 3.79
CA LEU A 191 -16.36 -0.65 3.39
C LEU A 191 -16.54 -0.77 1.88
N THR A 192 -16.32 0.28 1.09
CA THR A 192 -16.53 0.26 -0.36
C THR A 192 -15.76 -0.87 -1.07
N PRO A 193 -14.49 -1.16 -0.73
CA PRO A 193 -13.75 -2.26 -1.38
C PRO A 193 -14.24 -3.66 -0.98
N LEU A 194 -15.12 -3.77 0.01
CA LEU A 194 -15.61 -5.06 0.53
C LEU A 194 -16.98 -5.47 -0.06
N VAL A 195 -17.59 -4.55 -0.81
CA VAL A 195 -18.91 -4.73 -1.43
C VAL A 195 -18.77 -4.95 -2.93
#